data_6e279a3dc4c263397fa015941deb4c55
#
_entry.id   6e279a3dc4c263397fa015941deb4c55
#
_cell.length_a   1.000
_cell.length_b   1.000
_cell.length_c   1.000
_cell.angle_alpha   90.00
_cell.angle_beta   90.00
_cell.angle_gamma   90.00
#
_symmetry.space_group_name_H-M   'P 1'
#
loop_
_entity.id
_entity.type
_entity.pdbx_description
1 polymer ?
#
loop_
_entity_poly.entity_id
_entity_poly.type
_entity_poly.pdbx_seq_one_letter_code
_entity_poly.pdbx_strand_id
1 'polypeptide(L)'
;MTRDSLDGIRADDYHTAGEPFRIVDLGPMGGSTVLDRRSWAMNHLDDHRRYLVYEPRGHAGMYGGMVVPPDDDAGDIGVVFFHKDGFSTACGHGTIALATWAVDTGRIAAPVNGEVPVVIDVPSGRLPTVARLLDGCVASVRFTNVPSYVSATDLKVQTSFGPVTAHVSFGGAFYASVAVDDLNVTATADRVDDLTALDREVRAVLGDHPSCCHPGDDRLSGLYGSILHETLDGDPLHQRNVTVFADGQVDRSPCGSGTSARLALLHHLGMVDVGQAFQNRGAAGGEFTGRVVATTGDTVTTTIEGSAYRHATSTFHLDPHDPLGSGFLFR
;
A
#
# COMPACT_ATOMS: atom_id res chain seq x y z
N MET A 1 -7.12 10.51 -25.27
CA MET A 1 -7.78 11.56 -24.46
C MET A 1 -7.08 12.88 -24.72
N THR A 2 -7.83 13.98 -24.80
CA THR A 2 -7.29 15.32 -25.09
C THR A 2 -6.62 15.90 -23.84
N ARG A 3 -5.63 16.80 -24.00
CA ARG A 3 -5.01 17.55 -22.89
C ARG A 3 -6.04 18.26 -22.00
N ASP A 4 -7.20 18.61 -22.55
CA ASP A 4 -8.29 19.26 -21.83
C ASP A 4 -8.86 18.44 -20.66
N SER A 5 -8.70 17.10 -20.67
CA SER A 5 -9.16 16.23 -19.58
C SER A 5 -8.27 16.26 -18.33
N LEU A 6 -7.12 16.90 -18.40
CA LEU A 6 -6.17 17.04 -17.27
C LEU A 6 -6.37 18.35 -16.50
N ASP A 7 -7.06 19.35 -17.08
CA ASP A 7 -7.29 20.63 -16.39
C ASP A 7 -8.45 20.55 -15.40
N GLY A 8 -8.32 21.25 -14.28
CA GLY A 8 -9.35 21.36 -13.27
C GLY A 8 -9.52 20.10 -12.38
N ILE A 9 -8.60 19.14 -12.43
CA ILE A 9 -8.70 17.95 -11.56
C ILE A 9 -8.60 18.35 -10.09
N ARG A 10 -9.63 18.01 -9.31
CA ARG A 10 -9.65 18.18 -7.86
C ARG A 10 -9.10 16.94 -7.18
N ALA A 11 -8.27 17.14 -6.17
CA ALA A 11 -7.71 16.10 -5.32
C ALA A 11 -7.84 16.45 -3.85
N ASP A 12 -8.08 15.44 -3.01
CA ASP A 12 -7.94 15.52 -1.56
C ASP A 12 -6.68 14.73 -1.17
N ASP A 13 -5.74 15.38 -0.51
CA ASP A 13 -4.46 14.80 -0.13
C ASP A 13 -4.45 14.46 1.36
N TYR A 14 -4.19 13.19 1.65
CA TYR A 14 -4.03 12.62 2.98
C TYR A 14 -2.62 12.08 3.17
N HIS A 15 -2.24 11.80 4.40
CA HIS A 15 -1.13 10.91 4.70
C HIS A 15 -1.55 9.88 5.76
N THR A 16 -0.97 8.69 5.68
CA THR A 16 -1.12 7.64 6.69
C THR A 16 0.27 7.29 7.19
N ALA A 17 0.54 7.57 8.46
CA ALA A 17 1.87 7.34 9.05
C ALA A 17 3.03 7.97 8.24
N GLY A 18 2.78 9.13 7.62
CA GLY A 18 3.75 9.86 6.79
C GLY A 18 3.76 9.50 5.30
N GLU A 19 3.15 8.39 4.88
CA GLU A 19 3.03 8.06 3.46
C GLU A 19 1.89 8.87 2.81
N PRO A 20 2.15 9.64 1.75
CA PRO A 20 1.14 10.46 1.10
C PRO A 20 0.12 9.60 0.34
N PHE A 21 -1.11 10.09 0.30
CA PHE A 21 -2.16 9.47 -0.49
C PHE A 21 -3.08 10.52 -1.11
N ARG A 22 -3.03 10.64 -2.44
CA ARG A 22 -3.86 11.55 -3.24
C ARG A 22 -5.12 10.86 -3.72
N ILE A 23 -6.26 11.39 -3.37
CA ILE A 23 -7.58 10.85 -3.73
C ILE A 23 -8.19 11.72 -4.83
N VAL A 24 -8.53 11.11 -5.95
CA VAL A 24 -9.15 11.78 -7.09
C VAL A 24 -10.36 10.99 -7.59
N ASP A 25 -11.35 11.70 -8.13
CA ASP A 25 -12.49 11.13 -8.86
C ASP A 25 -12.41 11.63 -10.30
N LEU A 26 -12.07 10.76 -11.23
CA LEU A 26 -11.91 11.07 -12.66
C LEU A 26 -13.14 10.66 -13.47
N GLY A 27 -14.24 10.26 -12.79
CA GLY A 27 -15.44 9.77 -13.46
C GLY A 27 -15.35 8.30 -13.89
N PRO A 28 -16.26 7.86 -14.78
CA PRO A 28 -16.43 6.45 -15.12
C PRO A 28 -15.20 5.82 -15.78
N MET A 29 -14.87 4.60 -15.35
CA MET A 29 -13.84 3.75 -15.95
C MET A 29 -14.47 2.48 -16.52
N GLY A 30 -13.87 1.94 -17.60
CA GLY A 30 -14.28 0.67 -18.15
C GLY A 30 -13.92 -0.51 -17.26
N GLY A 31 -14.77 -1.53 -17.23
CA GLY A 31 -14.60 -2.74 -16.42
C GLY A 31 -15.74 -2.96 -15.43
N SER A 32 -16.00 -4.23 -15.11
CA SER A 32 -17.07 -4.64 -14.21
C SER A 32 -16.59 -4.71 -12.74
N THR A 33 -15.34 -5.05 -12.53
CA THR A 33 -14.70 -5.12 -11.21
C THR A 33 -13.62 -4.05 -11.06
N VAL A 34 -13.17 -3.80 -9.82
CA VAL A 34 -12.05 -2.88 -9.57
C VAL A 34 -10.77 -3.38 -10.24
N LEU A 35 -10.56 -4.70 -10.27
CA LEU A 35 -9.42 -5.29 -10.97
C LEU A 35 -9.48 -5.09 -12.49
N ASP A 36 -10.68 -5.16 -13.09
CA ASP A 36 -10.88 -4.85 -14.52
C ASP A 36 -10.64 -3.36 -14.79
N ARG A 37 -11.16 -2.48 -13.92
CA ARG A 37 -10.94 -1.02 -14.00
C ARG A 37 -9.47 -0.66 -13.85
N ARG A 38 -8.71 -1.36 -13.01
CA ARG A 38 -7.26 -1.22 -12.95
C ARG A 38 -6.63 -1.55 -14.31
N SER A 39 -7.01 -2.68 -14.91
CA SER A 39 -6.48 -3.08 -16.22
C SER A 39 -6.83 -2.07 -17.31
N TRP A 40 -8.04 -1.51 -17.25
CA TRP A 40 -8.47 -0.43 -18.14
C TRP A 40 -7.66 0.85 -17.91
N ALA A 41 -7.46 1.27 -16.66
CA ALA A 41 -6.71 2.47 -16.29
C ALA A 41 -5.25 2.41 -16.77
N MET A 42 -4.61 1.24 -16.70
CA MET A 42 -3.26 1.01 -17.22
C MET A 42 -3.13 1.37 -18.71
N ASN A 43 -4.19 1.16 -19.48
CA ASN A 43 -4.20 1.42 -20.93
C ASN A 43 -4.73 2.81 -21.32
N HIS A 44 -5.44 3.50 -20.42
CA HIS A 44 -6.17 4.73 -20.75
C HIS A 44 -5.86 5.94 -19.87
N LEU A 45 -5.34 5.74 -18.65
CA LEU A 45 -5.15 6.80 -17.67
C LEU A 45 -3.69 6.98 -17.21
N ASP A 46 -2.71 6.45 -17.94
CA ASP A 46 -1.30 6.63 -17.59
C ASP A 46 -0.87 8.11 -17.62
N ASP A 47 -1.38 8.89 -18.57
CA ASP A 47 -1.13 10.34 -18.63
C ASP A 47 -1.73 11.06 -17.41
N HIS A 48 -2.93 10.65 -16.94
CA HIS A 48 -3.53 11.20 -15.72
C HIS A 48 -2.72 10.82 -14.48
N ARG A 49 -2.28 9.56 -14.41
CA ARG A 49 -1.41 9.10 -13.33
C ARG A 49 -0.14 9.94 -13.26
N ARG A 50 0.59 10.09 -14.36
CA ARG A 50 1.81 10.90 -14.46
C ARG A 50 1.54 12.35 -14.07
N TYR A 51 0.49 12.94 -14.61
CA TYR A 51 0.08 14.30 -14.30
C TYR A 51 -0.15 14.51 -12.79
N LEU A 52 -0.72 13.52 -12.11
CA LEU A 52 -1.08 13.59 -10.70
C LEU A 52 0.09 13.30 -9.75
N VAL A 53 1.05 12.44 -10.12
CA VAL A 53 2.12 12.03 -9.20
C VAL A 53 3.50 12.58 -9.56
N TYR A 54 3.71 13.03 -10.79
CA TYR A 54 4.99 13.61 -11.19
C TYR A 54 5.10 15.07 -10.75
N GLU A 55 6.33 15.55 -10.69
CA GLU A 55 6.61 16.97 -10.49
C GLU A 55 6.04 17.81 -11.63
N PRO A 56 5.57 19.05 -11.37
CA PRO A 56 5.61 19.77 -10.10
C PRO A 56 4.42 19.50 -9.17
N ARG A 57 3.45 18.65 -9.54
CA ARG A 57 2.21 18.41 -8.77
C ARG A 57 2.34 17.30 -7.71
N GLY A 58 3.36 16.48 -7.84
CA GLY A 58 3.72 15.42 -6.91
C GLY A 58 5.23 15.32 -6.77
N HIS A 59 5.73 14.13 -6.51
CA HIS A 59 7.15 13.81 -6.37
C HIS A 59 7.36 12.29 -6.57
N ALA A 60 8.59 11.83 -6.67
CA ALA A 60 8.92 10.41 -6.90
C ALA A 60 8.35 9.42 -5.86
N GLY A 61 8.04 9.90 -4.65
CA GLY A 61 7.39 9.11 -3.60
C GLY A 61 5.88 9.34 -3.47
N MET A 62 5.22 9.97 -4.46
CA MET A 62 3.77 10.21 -4.40
C MET A 62 2.98 8.95 -4.72
N TYR A 63 1.89 8.75 -3.98
CA TYR A 63 0.94 7.67 -4.12
C TYR A 63 -0.48 8.20 -4.17
N GLY A 64 -1.42 7.48 -4.78
CA GLY A 64 -2.81 7.90 -4.80
C GLY A 64 -3.79 6.81 -5.19
N GLY A 65 -5.07 7.18 -5.22
CA GLY A 65 -6.19 6.35 -5.62
C GLY A 65 -7.21 7.11 -6.45
N MET A 66 -7.64 6.50 -7.54
CA MET A 66 -8.77 6.94 -8.34
C MET A 66 -10.02 6.25 -7.79
N VAL A 67 -10.97 7.03 -7.29
CA VAL A 67 -12.23 6.50 -6.77
C VAL A 67 -13.07 6.00 -7.93
N VAL A 68 -13.60 4.80 -7.76
CA VAL A 68 -14.47 4.13 -8.74
C VAL A 68 -15.67 3.50 -8.02
N PRO A 69 -16.74 3.07 -8.72
CA PRO A 69 -17.78 2.26 -8.11
C PRO A 69 -17.20 0.96 -7.51
N PRO A 70 -17.79 0.42 -6.43
CA PRO A 70 -17.43 -0.91 -5.94
C PRO A 70 -17.84 -2.01 -6.94
N ASP A 71 -17.46 -3.25 -6.66
CA ASP A 71 -17.75 -4.39 -7.55
C ASP A 71 -19.24 -4.75 -7.55
N ASP A 72 -19.94 -4.53 -6.43
CA ASP A 72 -21.36 -4.74 -6.24
C ASP A 72 -21.93 -3.84 -5.12
N ASP A 73 -23.24 -3.95 -4.86
CA ASP A 73 -23.97 -3.14 -3.86
C ASP A 73 -23.56 -3.44 -2.40
N ALA A 74 -22.72 -4.43 -2.13
CA ALA A 74 -22.19 -4.72 -0.79
C ALA A 74 -20.90 -3.95 -0.49
N GLY A 75 -20.31 -3.27 -1.48
CA GLY A 75 -19.20 -2.35 -1.30
C GLY A 75 -19.67 -0.89 -1.24
N ASP A 76 -18.96 -0.05 -0.50
CA ASP A 76 -19.25 1.39 -0.43
C ASP A 76 -18.41 2.18 -1.45
N ILE A 77 -17.15 1.78 -1.65
CA ILE A 77 -16.18 2.49 -2.50
C ILE A 77 -15.30 1.46 -3.20
N GLY A 78 -15.04 1.69 -4.49
CA GLY A 78 -13.96 1.05 -5.23
C GLY A 78 -12.78 2.01 -5.38
N VAL A 79 -11.56 1.48 -5.52
CA VAL A 79 -10.37 2.30 -5.77
C VAL A 79 -9.37 1.60 -6.69
N VAL A 80 -8.85 2.35 -7.66
CA VAL A 80 -7.71 1.97 -8.48
C VAL A 80 -6.49 2.73 -7.97
N PHE A 81 -5.56 2.02 -7.35
CA PHE A 81 -4.34 2.60 -6.78
C PHE A 81 -3.30 2.94 -7.87
N PHE A 82 -2.56 4.03 -7.67
CA PHE A 82 -1.51 4.44 -8.59
C PHE A 82 -0.32 5.08 -7.85
N HIS A 83 0.85 4.95 -8.46
CA HIS A 83 2.11 5.56 -8.01
C HIS A 83 2.98 5.95 -9.23
N LYS A 84 4.23 6.38 -9.01
CA LYS A 84 5.10 6.87 -10.10
C LYS A 84 5.30 5.86 -11.25
N ASP A 85 5.31 4.55 -10.97
CA ASP A 85 5.64 3.52 -11.96
C ASP A 85 4.43 2.75 -12.50
N GLY A 86 3.22 3.06 -12.02
CA GLY A 86 2.01 2.37 -12.53
C GLY A 86 0.87 2.26 -11.54
N PHE A 87 0.16 1.14 -11.62
CA PHE A 87 -1.06 0.85 -10.88
C PHE A 87 -0.89 -0.40 -10.05
N SER A 88 -0.99 -0.29 -8.72
CA SER A 88 -0.81 -1.41 -7.80
C SER A 88 -2.09 -2.20 -7.53
N THR A 89 -1.94 -3.38 -6.93
CA THR A 89 -3.05 -4.28 -6.61
C THR A 89 -3.56 -4.11 -5.19
N ALA A 90 -2.72 -3.61 -4.28
CA ALA A 90 -3.05 -3.39 -2.87
C ALA A 90 -2.34 -2.15 -2.33
N CYS A 91 -2.98 -1.50 -1.36
CA CYS A 91 -2.42 -0.33 -0.68
C CYS A 91 -3.11 -0.16 0.68
N GLY A 92 -2.46 -0.62 1.75
CA GLY A 92 -3.05 -0.57 3.09
C GLY A 92 -3.13 0.84 3.67
N HIS A 93 -2.09 1.67 3.48
CA HIS A 93 -2.12 3.07 3.92
C HIS A 93 -3.19 3.87 3.17
N GLY A 94 -3.37 3.59 1.87
CA GLY A 94 -4.43 4.19 1.07
C GLY A 94 -5.83 3.74 1.48
N THR A 95 -6.00 2.48 1.89
CA THR A 95 -7.27 1.98 2.45
C THR A 95 -7.66 2.74 3.72
N ILE A 96 -6.71 2.97 4.64
CA ILE A 96 -6.92 3.76 5.86
C ILE A 96 -7.29 5.21 5.50
N ALA A 97 -6.56 5.83 4.55
CA ALA A 97 -6.84 7.18 4.08
C ALA A 97 -8.23 7.30 3.41
N LEU A 98 -8.62 6.32 2.58
CA LEU A 98 -9.92 6.31 1.91
C LEU A 98 -11.10 6.18 2.88
N ALA A 99 -11.01 5.30 3.87
CA ALA A 99 -12.05 5.17 4.89
C ALA A 99 -12.18 6.46 5.71
N THR A 100 -11.05 7.10 6.06
CA THR A 100 -11.05 8.40 6.73
C THR A 100 -11.69 9.47 5.84
N TRP A 101 -11.28 9.54 4.56
CA TRP A 101 -11.83 10.50 3.58
C TRP A 101 -13.34 10.33 3.36
N ALA A 102 -13.82 9.09 3.31
CA ALA A 102 -15.24 8.81 3.10
C ALA A 102 -16.11 9.37 4.24
N VAL A 103 -15.61 9.27 5.46
CA VAL A 103 -16.27 9.86 6.64
C VAL A 103 -16.11 11.38 6.66
N ASP A 104 -14.90 11.91 6.48
CA ASP A 104 -14.59 13.34 6.51
C ASP A 104 -15.38 14.14 5.47
N THR A 105 -15.66 13.53 4.32
CA THR A 105 -16.39 14.18 3.22
C THR A 105 -17.90 13.92 3.26
N GLY A 106 -18.39 13.17 4.26
CA GLY A 106 -19.79 12.83 4.43
C GLY A 106 -20.34 11.84 3.40
N ARG A 107 -19.46 11.15 2.65
CA ARG A 107 -19.88 10.04 1.77
C ARG A 107 -20.46 8.87 2.58
N ILE A 108 -19.91 8.66 3.75
CA ILE A 108 -20.41 7.72 4.76
C ILE A 108 -20.85 8.53 5.97
N ALA A 109 -22.13 8.40 6.34
CA ALA A 109 -22.67 9.02 7.53
C ALA A 109 -22.09 8.33 8.78
N ALA A 110 -21.59 9.14 9.73
CA ALA A 110 -20.91 8.62 10.90
C ALA A 110 -21.39 9.29 12.20
N PRO A 111 -21.38 8.59 13.34
CA PRO A 111 -21.70 9.17 14.64
C PRO A 111 -20.57 10.08 15.13
N VAL A 112 -20.85 10.91 16.13
CA VAL A 112 -19.81 11.74 16.79
C VAL A 112 -18.78 10.88 17.50
N ASN A 113 -19.24 9.81 18.15
CA ASN A 113 -18.39 8.81 18.83
C ASN A 113 -18.88 7.41 18.48
N GLY A 114 -17.97 6.46 18.31
CA GLY A 114 -18.30 5.06 18.02
C GLY A 114 -17.57 4.53 16.78
N GLU A 115 -18.13 3.51 16.20
CA GLU A 115 -17.55 2.84 15.02
C GLU A 115 -18.54 2.89 13.85
N VAL A 116 -17.99 3.05 12.63
CA VAL A 116 -18.75 2.97 11.38
C VAL A 116 -18.03 2.06 10.39
N PRO A 117 -18.74 1.08 9.80
CA PRO A 117 -18.16 0.25 8.74
C PRO A 117 -18.03 1.05 7.45
N VAL A 118 -16.97 0.76 6.71
CA VAL A 118 -16.75 1.23 5.34
C VAL A 118 -16.18 0.06 4.54
N VAL A 119 -16.86 -0.40 3.51
CA VAL A 119 -16.42 -1.53 2.69
C VAL A 119 -15.74 -1.02 1.43
N ILE A 120 -14.45 -1.31 1.27
CA ILE A 120 -13.63 -0.83 0.16
C ILE A 120 -13.23 -1.98 -0.74
N ASP A 121 -13.56 -1.89 -2.02
CA ASP A 121 -13.09 -2.82 -3.04
C ASP A 121 -11.79 -2.29 -3.67
N VAL A 122 -10.76 -3.13 -3.66
CA VAL A 122 -9.44 -2.87 -4.23
C VAL A 122 -9.12 -3.92 -5.30
N PRO A 123 -8.11 -3.74 -6.16
CA PRO A 123 -7.80 -4.73 -7.20
C PRO A 123 -7.57 -6.15 -6.67
N SER A 124 -7.02 -6.32 -5.47
CA SER A 124 -6.80 -7.64 -4.86
C SER A 124 -8.03 -8.24 -4.16
N GLY A 125 -9.14 -7.49 -4.00
CA GLY A 125 -10.38 -7.98 -3.41
C GLY A 125 -11.06 -6.97 -2.49
N ARG A 126 -12.07 -7.43 -1.74
CA ARG A 126 -12.87 -6.61 -0.82
C ARG A 126 -12.21 -6.51 0.55
N LEU A 127 -12.14 -5.29 1.07
CA LEU A 127 -11.57 -4.96 2.38
C LEU A 127 -12.66 -4.37 3.30
N PRO A 128 -13.27 -5.18 4.17
CA PRO A 128 -14.10 -4.64 5.25
C PRO A 128 -13.24 -3.76 6.15
N THR A 129 -13.64 -2.50 6.34
CA THR A 129 -12.98 -1.58 7.24
C THR A 129 -13.93 -1.07 8.31
N VAL A 130 -13.37 -0.61 9.42
CA VAL A 130 -14.09 0.03 10.51
C VAL A 130 -13.34 1.31 10.88
N ALA A 131 -13.99 2.45 10.69
CA ALA A 131 -13.51 3.72 11.18
C ALA A 131 -14.01 3.97 12.59
N ARG A 132 -13.10 4.21 13.54
CA ARG A 132 -13.42 4.56 14.92
C ARG A 132 -13.39 6.09 15.06
N LEU A 133 -14.51 6.65 15.52
CA LEU A 133 -14.65 8.08 15.71
C LEU A 133 -14.55 8.47 17.18
N LEU A 134 -13.90 9.60 17.43
CA LEU A 134 -13.82 10.27 18.71
C LEU A 134 -14.03 11.77 18.49
N ASP A 135 -15.01 12.34 19.17
CA ASP A 135 -15.37 13.77 19.09
C ASP A 135 -15.59 14.28 17.64
N GLY A 136 -16.23 13.46 16.82
CA GLY A 136 -16.54 13.79 15.42
C GLY A 136 -15.38 13.61 14.43
N CYS A 137 -14.21 13.15 14.91
CA CYS A 137 -13.03 12.92 14.08
C CYS A 137 -12.73 11.42 13.97
N VAL A 138 -12.23 10.96 12.82
CA VAL A 138 -11.73 9.59 12.68
C VAL A 138 -10.41 9.47 13.44
N ALA A 139 -10.44 8.72 14.55
CA ALA A 139 -9.28 8.50 15.40
C ALA A 139 -8.37 7.36 14.88
N SER A 140 -8.98 6.29 14.35
CA SER A 140 -8.26 5.19 13.70
C SER A 140 -9.15 4.47 12.70
N VAL A 141 -8.53 3.76 11.78
CA VAL A 141 -9.20 2.85 10.85
C VAL A 141 -8.55 1.48 10.96
N ARG A 142 -9.38 0.45 11.16
CA ARG A 142 -8.97 -0.94 11.10
C ARG A 142 -9.57 -1.60 9.88
N PHE A 143 -8.76 -2.17 9.01
CA PHE A 143 -9.24 -2.95 7.88
C PHE A 143 -8.90 -4.44 8.04
N THR A 144 -9.78 -5.30 7.53
CA THR A 144 -9.53 -6.73 7.36
C THR A 144 -8.98 -6.93 5.97
N ASN A 145 -7.76 -7.50 5.88
CA ASN A 145 -7.10 -7.69 4.59
C ASN A 145 -7.63 -8.94 3.87
N VAL A 146 -7.37 -9.02 2.57
CA VAL A 146 -7.56 -10.24 1.79
C VAL A 146 -6.77 -11.41 2.41
N PRO A 147 -7.15 -12.68 2.18
CA PRO A 147 -6.39 -13.83 2.66
C PRO A 147 -4.91 -13.71 2.32
N SER A 148 -4.07 -13.81 3.34
CA SER A 148 -2.61 -13.68 3.23
C SER A 148 -1.96 -15.04 3.46
N TYR A 149 -0.85 -15.33 2.76
CA TYR A 149 -0.18 -16.62 2.84
C TYR A 149 1.32 -16.52 2.52
N VAL A 150 2.06 -17.56 2.94
CA VAL A 150 3.48 -17.72 2.60
C VAL A 150 3.58 -18.52 1.31
N SER A 151 4.33 -18.01 0.34
CA SER A 151 4.56 -18.68 -0.94
C SER A 151 5.91 -19.39 -1.00
N ALA A 152 6.94 -18.85 -0.34
CA ALA A 152 8.23 -19.52 -0.22
C ALA A 152 8.99 -19.01 1.01
N THR A 153 9.80 -19.90 1.59
CA THR A 153 10.72 -19.58 2.68
C THR A 153 12.17 -19.88 2.31
N ASP A 154 13.11 -19.30 3.05
CA ASP A 154 14.54 -19.62 3.04
C ASP A 154 15.24 -19.47 1.68
N LEU A 155 14.75 -18.55 0.84
CA LEU A 155 15.39 -18.21 -0.43
C LEU A 155 16.69 -17.46 -0.16
N LYS A 156 17.81 -18.02 -0.66
CA LYS A 156 19.13 -17.41 -0.47
C LYS A 156 19.42 -16.45 -1.61
N VAL A 157 19.73 -15.22 -1.25
CA VAL A 157 20.13 -14.16 -2.18
C VAL A 157 21.50 -13.65 -1.81
N GLN A 158 22.42 -13.66 -2.76
CA GLN A 158 23.75 -13.06 -2.58
C GLN A 158 23.68 -11.57 -2.92
N THR A 159 24.06 -10.72 -1.98
CA THR A 159 24.04 -9.27 -2.16
C THR A 159 25.39 -8.65 -1.85
N SER A 160 25.60 -7.38 -2.22
CA SER A 160 26.78 -6.60 -1.87
C SER A 160 26.86 -6.31 -0.35
N PHE A 161 25.75 -6.44 0.37
CA PHE A 161 25.67 -6.32 1.83
C PHE A 161 25.97 -7.64 2.56
N GLY A 162 26.20 -8.73 1.82
CA GLY A 162 26.36 -10.08 2.32
C GLY A 162 25.23 -11.00 1.87
N PRO A 163 25.29 -12.29 2.21
CA PRO A 163 24.22 -13.24 1.93
C PRO A 163 22.99 -12.94 2.78
N VAL A 164 21.82 -12.85 2.17
CA VAL A 164 20.56 -12.66 2.89
C VAL A 164 19.61 -13.84 2.66
N THR A 165 18.71 -14.04 3.61
CA THR A 165 17.60 -14.99 3.50
C THR A 165 16.32 -14.20 3.28
N ALA A 166 15.64 -14.47 2.17
CA ALA A 166 14.36 -13.86 1.84
C ALA A 166 13.22 -14.89 1.97
N HIS A 167 12.06 -14.42 2.37
CA HIS A 167 10.83 -15.19 2.40
C HIS A 167 9.79 -14.44 1.57
N VAL A 168 9.05 -15.15 0.71
CA VAL A 168 8.03 -14.55 -0.14
C VAL A 168 6.66 -14.85 0.43
N SER A 169 5.87 -13.80 0.66
CA SER A 169 4.49 -13.91 1.14
C SER A 169 3.57 -12.93 0.41
N PHE A 170 2.27 -13.28 0.37
CA PHE A 170 1.20 -12.50 -0.24
C PHE A 170 0.33 -11.84 0.82
N GLY A 171 0.05 -10.54 0.64
CA GLY A 171 -0.86 -9.76 1.48
C GLY A 171 -1.74 -8.81 0.64
N GLY A 172 -2.17 -9.27 -0.56
CA GLY A 172 -2.81 -8.46 -1.60
C GLY A 172 -1.83 -8.05 -2.72
N ALA A 173 -0.53 -8.17 -2.44
CA ALA A 173 0.60 -8.15 -3.36
C ALA A 173 1.69 -9.07 -2.80
N PHE A 174 2.65 -9.49 -3.63
CA PHE A 174 3.79 -10.31 -3.18
C PHE A 174 4.92 -9.43 -2.64
N TYR A 175 5.46 -9.83 -1.51
CA TYR A 175 6.59 -9.17 -0.84
C TYR A 175 7.68 -10.17 -0.51
N ALA A 176 8.94 -9.75 -0.69
CA ALA A 176 10.11 -10.42 -0.15
C ALA A 176 10.45 -9.83 1.22
N SER A 177 10.31 -10.62 2.30
CA SER A 177 10.73 -10.21 3.65
C SER A 177 12.20 -10.56 3.87
N VAL A 178 13.02 -9.58 4.24
CA VAL A 178 14.45 -9.71 4.52
C VAL A 178 14.76 -9.03 5.84
N ALA A 179 15.32 -9.79 6.79
CA ALA A 179 15.86 -9.22 8.03
C ALA A 179 17.18 -8.49 7.74
N VAL A 180 17.34 -7.30 8.33
CA VAL A 180 18.57 -6.50 8.22
C VAL A 180 19.37 -6.48 9.52
N ASP A 181 18.91 -7.18 10.57
CA ASP A 181 19.55 -7.22 11.89
C ASP A 181 21.04 -7.63 11.83
N ASP A 182 21.39 -8.57 10.95
CA ASP A 182 22.75 -9.08 10.78
C ASP A 182 23.56 -8.32 9.71
N LEU A 183 22.96 -7.34 9.05
CA LEU A 183 23.60 -6.48 8.07
C LEU A 183 24.08 -5.19 8.74
N ASN A 184 25.12 -4.58 8.22
CA ASN A 184 25.51 -3.25 8.71
C ASN A 184 24.58 -2.13 8.16
N VAL A 185 23.27 -2.39 8.23
CA VAL A 185 22.19 -1.50 7.75
C VAL A 185 21.06 -1.56 8.77
N THR A 186 20.45 -0.42 9.08
CA THR A 186 19.24 -0.32 9.90
C THR A 186 18.03 0.06 9.03
N ALA A 187 16.84 -0.37 9.42
CA ALA A 187 15.61 -0.04 8.70
C ALA A 187 15.12 1.39 9.05
N THR A 188 15.93 2.40 8.76
CA THR A 188 15.73 3.81 9.13
C THR A 188 15.80 4.74 7.92
N ALA A 189 15.22 5.92 8.04
CA ALA A 189 15.14 6.91 6.96
C ALA A 189 16.53 7.42 6.48
N ASP A 190 17.51 7.47 7.36
CA ASP A 190 18.88 7.87 7.05
C ASP A 190 19.68 6.81 6.26
N ARG A 191 19.16 5.57 6.18
CA ARG A 191 19.76 4.46 5.43
C ARG A 191 18.95 4.08 4.17
N VAL A 192 18.06 4.95 3.71
CA VAL A 192 17.17 4.70 2.56
C VAL A 192 17.95 4.33 1.29
N ASP A 193 19.09 4.95 1.02
CA ASP A 193 19.88 4.65 -0.17
C ASP A 193 20.43 3.21 -0.13
N ASP A 194 20.94 2.76 1.02
CA ASP A 194 21.42 1.38 1.21
C ASP A 194 20.27 0.37 1.13
N LEU A 195 19.13 0.67 1.75
CA LEU A 195 17.95 -0.18 1.72
C LEU A 195 17.38 -0.29 0.30
N THR A 196 17.38 0.80 -0.46
CA THR A 196 16.98 0.78 -1.87
C THR A 196 17.95 -0.02 -2.74
N ALA A 197 19.25 0.06 -2.46
CA ALA A 197 20.25 -0.76 -3.14
C ALA A 197 20.05 -2.25 -2.83
N LEU A 198 19.84 -2.60 -1.57
CA LEU A 198 19.54 -3.98 -1.14
C LEU A 198 18.26 -4.52 -1.81
N ASP A 199 17.17 -3.72 -1.85
CA ASP A 199 15.94 -4.11 -2.55
C ASP A 199 16.19 -4.43 -4.02
N ARG A 200 16.95 -3.58 -4.73
CA ARG A 200 17.26 -3.81 -6.14
C ARG A 200 17.97 -5.13 -6.37
N GLU A 201 18.91 -5.51 -5.50
CA GLU A 201 19.62 -6.78 -5.59
C GLU A 201 18.69 -7.99 -5.27
N VAL A 202 17.83 -7.87 -4.26
CA VAL A 202 16.82 -8.89 -3.93
C VAL A 202 15.84 -9.05 -5.07
N ARG A 203 15.34 -7.96 -5.64
CA ARG A 203 14.39 -8.00 -6.75
C ARG A 203 15.01 -8.49 -8.06
N ALA A 204 16.29 -8.25 -8.29
CA ALA A 204 16.99 -8.80 -9.46
C ALA A 204 17.00 -10.34 -9.47
N VAL A 205 16.95 -10.97 -8.28
CA VAL A 205 16.91 -12.45 -8.13
C VAL A 205 15.48 -12.97 -8.05
N LEU A 206 14.59 -12.27 -7.32
CA LEU A 206 13.26 -12.77 -6.97
C LEU A 206 12.12 -12.18 -7.83
N GLY A 207 12.38 -11.18 -8.66
CA GLY A 207 11.34 -10.48 -9.43
C GLY A 207 10.48 -11.41 -10.29
N ASP A 208 11.13 -12.33 -10.99
CA ASP A 208 10.49 -13.33 -11.86
C ASP A 208 10.42 -14.73 -11.20
N HIS A 209 10.63 -14.82 -9.88
CA HIS A 209 10.63 -16.10 -9.20
C HIS A 209 9.22 -16.72 -9.18
N PRO A 210 9.07 -18.03 -9.44
CA PRO A 210 7.75 -18.70 -9.48
C PRO A 210 6.91 -18.53 -8.21
N SER A 211 7.54 -18.28 -7.05
CA SER A 211 6.81 -17.99 -5.81
C SER A 211 6.05 -16.66 -5.83
N CYS A 212 6.27 -15.82 -6.82
CA CYS A 212 5.52 -14.57 -7.00
C CYS A 212 4.36 -14.72 -7.99
N CYS A 213 3.98 -15.95 -8.39
CA CYS A 213 2.82 -16.22 -9.23
C CYS A 213 1.57 -16.44 -8.37
N HIS A 214 0.52 -15.65 -8.62
CA HIS A 214 -0.75 -15.80 -7.89
C HIS A 214 -1.57 -16.97 -8.44
N PRO A 215 -2.05 -17.90 -7.59
CA PRO A 215 -2.65 -19.15 -8.05
C PRO A 215 -4.01 -18.96 -8.75
N GLY A 216 -4.69 -17.83 -8.56
CA GLY A 216 -6.04 -17.60 -9.07
C GLY A 216 -6.14 -16.55 -10.18
N ASP A 217 -5.21 -15.60 -10.27
CA ASP A 217 -5.26 -14.55 -11.28
C ASP A 217 -3.85 -13.97 -11.55
N ASP A 218 -3.38 -14.14 -12.78
CA ASP A 218 -2.03 -13.66 -13.18
C ASP A 218 -1.86 -12.14 -13.04
N ARG A 219 -2.95 -11.36 -13.04
CA ARG A 219 -2.93 -9.90 -12.84
C ARG A 219 -2.51 -9.48 -11.43
N LEU A 220 -2.52 -10.45 -10.47
CA LEU A 220 -2.05 -10.27 -9.09
C LEU A 220 -0.63 -10.82 -8.89
N SER A 221 0.01 -11.36 -9.93
CA SER A 221 1.36 -11.91 -9.91
C SER A 221 2.43 -10.83 -9.98
N GLY A 222 3.66 -11.21 -9.64
CA GLY A 222 4.85 -10.37 -9.64
C GLY A 222 5.27 -9.89 -8.25
N LEU A 223 6.57 -9.81 -8.03
CA LEU A 223 7.11 -9.26 -6.78
C LEU A 223 6.88 -7.73 -6.74
N TYR A 224 6.06 -7.27 -5.82
CA TYR A 224 5.74 -5.85 -5.66
C TYR A 224 6.87 -5.07 -5.00
N GLY A 225 7.49 -5.62 -3.96
CA GLY A 225 8.57 -4.97 -3.24
C GLY A 225 9.20 -5.84 -2.16
N SER A 226 10.22 -5.29 -1.49
CA SER A 226 10.87 -5.92 -0.36
C SER A 226 10.49 -5.25 0.95
N ILE A 227 10.23 -6.05 1.99
CA ILE A 227 10.07 -5.62 3.37
C ILE A 227 11.40 -5.83 4.08
N LEU A 228 12.17 -4.77 4.22
CA LEU A 228 13.45 -4.77 4.90
C LEU A 228 13.21 -4.42 6.37
N HIS A 229 13.35 -5.39 7.26
CA HIS A 229 12.88 -5.26 8.64
C HIS A 229 13.95 -5.59 9.67
N GLU A 230 13.81 -4.98 10.83
CA GLU A 230 14.60 -5.28 12.04
C GLU A 230 13.70 -5.42 13.26
N THR A 231 14.16 -6.20 14.22
CA THR A 231 13.48 -6.41 15.51
C THR A 231 13.84 -5.27 16.46
N LEU A 232 12.85 -4.70 17.14
CA LEU A 232 13.03 -3.67 18.15
C LEU A 232 13.00 -4.30 19.55
N ASP A 233 13.86 -3.81 20.45
CA ASP A 233 13.89 -4.18 21.87
C ASP A 233 14.00 -5.69 22.13
N GLY A 234 14.45 -6.48 21.14
CA GLY A 234 14.50 -7.94 21.21
C GLY A 234 13.14 -8.64 21.18
N ASP A 235 12.05 -7.91 20.91
CA ASP A 235 10.71 -8.46 20.79
C ASP A 235 10.38 -8.72 19.31
N PRO A 236 10.23 -9.98 18.86
CA PRO A 236 9.91 -10.31 17.46
C PRO A 236 8.57 -9.77 17.01
N LEU A 237 7.67 -9.37 17.93
CA LEU A 237 6.38 -8.77 17.64
C LEU A 237 6.41 -7.23 17.66
N HIS A 238 7.56 -6.64 17.90
CA HIS A 238 7.82 -5.21 17.75
C HIS A 238 8.93 -5.04 16.72
N GLN A 239 8.56 -4.65 15.51
CA GLN A 239 9.50 -4.51 14.39
C GLN A 239 9.44 -3.11 13.79
N ARG A 240 10.53 -2.72 13.17
CA ARG A 240 10.57 -1.60 12.24
C ARG A 240 10.85 -2.14 10.84
N ASN A 241 10.22 -1.56 9.84
CA ASN A 241 10.48 -1.90 8.46
C ASN A 241 10.61 -0.66 7.57
N VAL A 242 11.31 -0.85 6.47
CA VAL A 242 11.25 0.00 5.29
C VAL A 242 10.80 -0.90 4.13
N THR A 243 9.64 -0.62 3.58
CA THR A 243 9.19 -1.30 2.36
C THR A 243 9.63 -0.50 1.16
N VAL A 244 10.45 -1.12 0.31
CA VAL A 244 10.88 -0.57 -0.97
C VAL A 244 10.11 -1.28 -2.07
N PHE A 245 9.50 -0.53 -2.99
CA PHE A 245 8.65 -1.08 -4.04
C PHE A 245 8.83 -0.33 -5.36
N ALA A 246 8.21 -0.81 -6.42
CA ALA A 246 8.33 -0.22 -7.75
C ALA A 246 9.82 -0.01 -8.16
N ASP A 247 10.19 1.11 -8.76
CA ASP A 247 11.59 1.44 -9.02
C ASP A 247 12.17 2.28 -7.86
N GLY A 248 12.40 1.63 -6.70
CA GLY A 248 13.04 2.23 -5.54
C GLY A 248 12.17 3.27 -4.81
N GLN A 249 10.85 3.19 -4.92
CA GLN A 249 9.94 4.00 -4.12
C GLN A 249 9.87 3.44 -2.70
N VAL A 250 9.99 4.31 -1.72
CA VAL A 250 10.01 3.93 -0.30
C VAL A 250 8.69 4.29 0.35
N ASP A 251 8.02 3.31 0.97
CA ASP A 251 6.86 3.53 1.83
C ASP A 251 7.33 4.13 3.16
N ARG A 252 6.83 5.29 3.51
CA ARG A 252 7.14 5.96 4.78
C ARG A 252 6.33 5.38 5.93
N SER A 253 5.18 4.76 5.60
CA SER A 253 4.34 4.03 6.55
C SER A 253 4.90 2.63 6.83
N PRO A 254 4.35 1.90 7.81
CA PRO A 254 4.68 0.49 8.01
C PRO A 254 4.29 -0.46 6.86
N CYS A 255 3.63 0.04 5.80
CA CYS A 255 3.06 -0.73 4.71
C CYS A 255 1.95 -1.70 5.15
N GLY A 256 0.67 -1.37 4.91
CA GLY A 256 -0.44 -2.19 5.44
C GLY A 256 -0.55 -3.59 4.83
N SER A 257 -0.49 -3.71 3.50
CA SER A 257 -0.47 -5.02 2.81
C SER A 257 0.84 -5.78 3.08
N GLY A 258 1.97 -5.07 3.19
CA GLY A 258 3.24 -5.65 3.63
C GLY A 258 3.17 -6.16 5.07
N THR A 259 2.54 -5.44 5.99
CA THR A 259 2.31 -5.90 7.38
C THR A 259 1.47 -7.17 7.41
N SER A 260 0.45 -7.28 6.55
CA SER A 260 -0.35 -8.51 6.41
C SER A 260 0.47 -9.68 5.87
N ALA A 261 1.29 -9.47 4.85
CA ALA A 261 2.22 -10.46 4.32
C ALA A 261 3.25 -10.89 5.38
N ARG A 262 3.75 -9.94 6.18
CA ARG A 262 4.67 -10.20 7.29
C ARG A 262 4.01 -11.01 8.41
N LEU A 263 2.77 -10.71 8.78
CA LEU A 263 1.99 -11.47 9.75
C LEU A 263 1.75 -12.92 9.29
N ALA A 264 1.47 -13.14 8.00
CA ALA A 264 1.36 -14.49 7.45
C ALA A 264 2.67 -15.27 7.65
N LEU A 265 3.81 -14.64 7.40
CA LEU A 265 5.12 -15.25 7.62
C LEU A 265 5.41 -15.51 9.10
N LEU A 266 5.19 -14.53 9.98
CA LEU A 266 5.39 -14.70 11.42
C LEU A 266 4.52 -15.83 11.99
N HIS A 267 3.27 -15.93 11.54
CA HIS A 267 2.38 -17.02 11.94
C HIS A 267 2.85 -18.38 11.42
N HIS A 268 3.26 -18.45 10.15
CA HIS A 268 3.82 -19.67 9.56
C HIS A 268 5.06 -20.16 10.31
N LEU A 269 5.91 -19.24 10.79
CA LEU A 269 7.09 -19.55 11.59
C LEU A 269 6.80 -19.81 13.07
N GLY A 270 5.52 -19.77 13.50
CA GLY A 270 5.12 -19.95 14.90
C GLY A 270 5.55 -18.82 15.84
N MET A 271 5.80 -17.62 15.31
CA MET A 271 6.25 -16.45 16.07
C MET A 271 5.11 -15.55 16.54
N VAL A 272 3.92 -15.68 15.96
CA VAL A 272 2.71 -14.92 16.35
C VAL A 272 1.50 -15.83 16.40
N ASP A 273 0.72 -15.75 17.47
CA ASP A 273 -0.53 -16.46 17.65
C ASP A 273 -1.73 -15.65 17.13
N VAL A 274 -2.85 -16.35 16.87
CA VAL A 274 -4.13 -15.72 16.53
C VAL A 274 -4.56 -14.80 17.68
N GLY A 275 -4.92 -13.55 17.36
CA GLY A 275 -5.30 -12.51 18.30
C GLY A 275 -4.15 -11.72 18.90
N GLN A 276 -2.92 -12.18 18.81
CA GLN A 276 -1.74 -11.49 19.33
C GLN A 276 -1.44 -10.23 18.51
N ALA A 277 -1.07 -9.14 19.20
CA ALA A 277 -0.71 -7.88 18.54
C ALA A 277 0.70 -7.93 18.00
N PHE A 278 0.87 -7.45 16.80
CA PHE A 278 2.15 -7.15 16.16
C PHE A 278 2.24 -5.65 15.95
N GLN A 279 3.28 -5.01 16.49
CA GLN A 279 3.56 -3.60 16.34
C GLN A 279 4.58 -3.41 15.22
N ASN A 280 4.20 -2.70 14.17
CA ASN A 280 5.05 -2.45 13.02
C ASN A 280 5.27 -0.95 12.84
N ARG A 281 6.52 -0.51 12.94
CA ARG A 281 6.93 0.89 12.79
C ARG A 281 7.48 1.14 11.39
N GLY A 282 7.00 2.18 10.71
CA GLY A 282 7.50 2.59 9.40
C GLY A 282 8.70 3.54 9.49
N ALA A 283 9.28 3.85 8.32
CA ALA A 283 10.45 4.72 8.18
C ALA A 283 10.25 6.13 8.76
N ALA A 284 9.04 6.69 8.67
CA ALA A 284 8.70 8.00 9.22
C ALA A 284 8.36 7.97 10.73
N GLY A 285 8.45 6.80 11.38
CA GLY A 285 8.15 6.62 12.81
C GLY A 285 6.67 6.41 13.14
N GLY A 286 5.77 6.40 12.14
CA GLY A 286 4.38 6.00 12.35
C GLY A 286 4.26 4.49 12.56
N GLU A 287 3.19 4.06 13.22
CA GLU A 287 2.99 2.65 13.61
C GLU A 287 1.65 2.12 13.09
N PHE A 288 1.64 0.83 12.75
CA PHE A 288 0.43 0.04 12.56
C PHE A 288 0.39 -1.08 13.60
N THR A 289 -0.81 -1.36 14.09
CA THR A 289 -1.06 -2.56 14.87
C THR A 289 -1.69 -3.61 13.98
N GLY A 290 -1.00 -4.73 13.80
CA GLY A 290 -1.48 -5.87 13.03
C GLY A 290 -1.88 -7.05 13.93
N ARG A 291 -2.84 -7.88 13.47
CA ARG A 291 -3.22 -9.14 14.14
C ARG A 291 -3.61 -10.18 13.11
N VAL A 292 -3.24 -11.43 13.34
CA VAL A 292 -3.90 -12.57 12.71
C VAL A 292 -5.20 -12.78 13.45
N VAL A 293 -6.35 -12.79 12.76
CA VAL A 293 -7.67 -12.94 13.39
C VAL A 293 -8.34 -14.27 13.08
N ALA A 294 -7.93 -14.93 12.00
CA ALA A 294 -8.41 -16.27 11.64
C ALA A 294 -7.38 -16.98 10.76
N THR A 295 -7.50 -18.30 10.70
CA THR A 295 -6.73 -19.18 9.83
C THR A 295 -7.66 -20.07 9.01
N THR A 296 -7.35 -20.32 7.75
CA THR A 296 -8.09 -21.22 6.87
C THR A 296 -7.10 -21.95 5.97
N GLY A 297 -6.83 -23.22 6.27
CA GLY A 297 -5.74 -23.96 5.63
C GLY A 297 -4.41 -23.25 5.80
N ASP A 298 -3.73 -22.96 4.70
CA ASP A 298 -2.43 -22.29 4.68
C ASP A 298 -2.54 -20.74 4.62
N THR A 299 -3.76 -20.20 4.70
CA THR A 299 -4.00 -18.75 4.66
C THR A 299 -4.37 -18.21 6.02
N VAL A 300 -4.02 -16.94 6.25
CA VAL A 300 -4.45 -16.19 7.42
C VAL A 300 -5.29 -14.98 7.00
N THR A 301 -6.29 -14.65 7.82
CA THR A 301 -6.97 -13.37 7.75
C THR A 301 -6.33 -12.44 8.76
N THR A 302 -5.96 -11.26 8.33
CA THR A 302 -5.30 -10.26 9.18
C THR A 302 -6.13 -9.00 9.30
N THR A 303 -5.99 -8.29 10.42
CA THR A 303 -6.46 -6.92 10.57
C THR A 303 -5.27 -6.00 10.80
N ILE A 304 -5.33 -4.82 10.18
CA ILE A 304 -4.34 -3.76 10.32
C ILE A 304 -5.05 -2.49 10.76
N GLU A 305 -4.53 -1.83 11.79
CA GLU A 305 -5.07 -0.58 12.32
C GLU A 305 -4.02 0.53 12.27
N GLY A 306 -4.45 1.71 11.82
CA GLY A 306 -3.65 2.92 11.74
C GLY A 306 -4.53 4.16 11.63
N SER A 307 -3.92 5.34 11.46
CA SER A 307 -4.61 6.62 11.35
C SER A 307 -4.14 7.41 10.14
N ALA A 308 -5.07 8.11 9.50
CA ALA A 308 -4.78 9.02 8.39
C ALA A 308 -5.27 10.43 8.69
N TYR A 309 -4.63 11.41 8.06
CA TYR A 309 -4.90 12.83 8.28
C TYR A 309 -4.93 13.56 6.94
N ARG A 310 -5.99 14.36 6.72
CA ARG A 310 -6.07 15.26 5.57
C ARG A 310 -5.14 16.44 5.79
N HIS A 311 -4.33 16.76 4.77
CA HIS A 311 -3.44 17.91 4.83
C HIS A 311 -3.66 18.92 3.70
N ALA A 312 -4.34 18.56 2.61
CA ALA A 312 -4.65 19.48 1.53
C ALA A 312 -5.91 19.08 0.75
N THR A 313 -6.50 20.08 0.09
CA THR A 313 -7.41 19.93 -1.05
C THR A 313 -6.88 20.84 -2.15
N SER A 314 -6.66 20.28 -3.33
CA SER A 314 -6.03 20.97 -4.46
C SER A 314 -6.90 20.90 -5.70
N THR A 315 -6.79 21.91 -6.56
CA THR A 315 -7.28 21.86 -7.94
C THR A 315 -6.07 22.06 -8.86
N PHE A 316 -5.81 21.08 -9.71
CA PHE A 316 -4.68 21.12 -10.61
C PHE A 316 -5.07 21.74 -11.95
N HIS A 317 -4.26 22.66 -12.44
CA HIS A 317 -4.44 23.31 -13.72
C HIS A 317 -3.32 22.95 -14.69
N LEU A 318 -3.66 22.78 -15.95
CA LEU A 318 -2.73 22.55 -17.04
C LEU A 318 -2.68 23.76 -17.97
N ASP A 319 -1.57 24.51 -17.92
CA ASP A 319 -1.31 25.49 -18.97
C ASP A 319 -0.91 24.77 -20.27
N PRO A 320 -1.63 24.95 -21.39
CA PRO A 320 -1.32 24.29 -22.65
C PRO A 320 0.04 24.74 -23.25
N HIS A 321 0.60 25.86 -22.80
CA HIS A 321 1.90 26.38 -23.23
C HIS A 321 3.06 25.90 -22.36
N ASP A 322 2.79 25.25 -21.21
CA ASP A 322 3.85 24.72 -20.37
C ASP A 322 4.48 23.48 -21.02
N PRO A 323 5.78 23.52 -21.39
CA PRO A 323 6.46 22.37 -21.99
C PRO A 323 6.65 21.20 -21.01
N LEU A 324 6.56 21.44 -19.70
CA LEU A 324 6.64 20.43 -18.63
C LEU A 324 5.26 20.08 -18.05
N GLY A 325 4.18 20.59 -18.66
CA GLY A 325 2.82 20.48 -18.13
C GLY A 325 2.32 19.05 -17.92
N SER A 326 2.85 18.04 -18.64
CA SER A 326 2.52 16.62 -18.42
C SER A 326 3.22 16.01 -17.19
N GLY A 327 4.14 16.74 -16.56
CA GLY A 327 4.93 16.28 -15.43
C GLY A 327 6.26 15.64 -15.83
N PHE A 328 7.18 15.59 -14.87
CA PHE A 328 8.50 14.98 -15.01
C PHE A 328 8.93 14.34 -13.68
N LEU A 329 9.91 13.47 -13.72
CA LEU A 329 10.59 12.96 -12.53
C LEU A 329 12.03 13.47 -12.53
N PHE A 330 12.46 14.03 -11.42
CA PHE A 330 13.83 14.52 -11.26
C PHE A 330 14.76 13.42 -10.73
N ARG A 331 14.20 12.37 -10.13
CA ARG A 331 14.92 11.20 -9.59
C ARG A 331 14.22 9.91 -9.98
#